data_19c5bbf460837d787f8850808f37e69e
#
_entry.id   19c5bbf460837d787f8850808f37e69e
#
_cell.length_a   1.000
_cell.length_b   1.000
_cell.length_c   1.000
_cell.angle_alpha   90.00
_cell.angle_beta   90.00
_cell.angle_gamma   90.00
#
_symmetry.space_group_name_H-M   'P 1'
#
loop_
_entity.id
_entity.type
_entity.pdbx_description
1 polymer ?
#
loop_
_entity_poly.entity_id
_entity_poly.type
_entity_poly.pdbx_seq_one_letter_code
_entity_poly.pdbx_strand_id
1 'polypeptide(L)'
;MKKVLVLGGTRFFGKHLVEVLLQAGHDVTIATRGVTEDSFGSAVKRLIVDREDERLLEERFEGKSYDIVYDNLCYSSNAAKIICEVLKGKTKKYIMTSSMAVYEPALGLLEENFNPYEYTITYGGRNDFNYSEGKRLAEAVLFQHATFPVVAVRFPVIIGENDYTKRLQFYVEHVVKQESIVVDHVDGELSFIHEKEAGQFLAWCGMENIEGPINACSNGVVSTREVIRFIEENTGIKALIQEVGDNIAPYNGVINCTLHNGKARELGFPFRELKLETEKVLRYYINTMK
;
A
#
# COMPACT_ATOMS: atom_id res chain seq x y z
N MET A 1 -18.06 -16.95 7.96
CA MET A 1 -18.44 -15.54 7.73
C MET A 1 -17.91 -14.70 8.89
N LYS A 2 -17.13 -13.66 8.64
CA LYS A 2 -16.62 -12.70 9.64
C LYS A 2 -17.23 -11.32 9.37
N LYS A 3 -17.36 -10.51 10.42
CA LYS A 3 -17.71 -9.09 10.29
C LYS A 3 -16.44 -8.28 10.09
N VAL A 4 -16.32 -7.61 8.96
CA VAL A 4 -15.10 -6.91 8.55
C VAL A 4 -15.38 -5.43 8.35
N LEU A 5 -14.49 -4.57 8.86
CA LEU A 5 -14.47 -3.15 8.58
C LEU A 5 -13.25 -2.82 7.70
N VAL A 6 -13.46 -2.03 6.65
CA VAL A 6 -12.39 -1.49 5.81
C VAL A 6 -12.45 0.03 5.84
N LEU A 7 -11.48 0.66 6.48
CA LEU A 7 -11.24 2.11 6.44
C LEU A 7 -10.51 2.43 5.13
N GLY A 8 -11.18 3.10 4.20
CA GLY A 8 -10.80 3.15 2.78
C GLY A 8 -11.37 1.94 2.02
N GLY A 9 -10.92 1.64 0.80
CA GLY A 9 -11.38 0.44 0.09
C GLY A 9 -12.18 0.71 -1.18
N THR A 10 -12.36 1.98 -1.58
CA THR A 10 -13.09 2.34 -2.80
C THR A 10 -12.20 2.50 -4.03
N ARG A 11 -10.87 2.49 -3.87
CA ARG A 11 -9.91 2.72 -4.96
C ARG A 11 -8.74 1.75 -4.88
N PHE A 12 -8.09 1.49 -6.02
CA PHE A 12 -6.82 0.82 -6.15
C PHE A 12 -6.80 -0.53 -5.42
N PHE A 13 -5.72 -0.90 -4.73
CA PHE A 13 -5.61 -2.16 -3.97
C PHE A 13 -6.71 -2.32 -2.90
N GLY A 14 -7.21 -1.23 -2.33
CA GLY A 14 -8.31 -1.28 -1.36
C GLY A 14 -9.61 -1.80 -1.95
N LYS A 15 -9.90 -1.50 -3.24
CA LYS A 15 -11.02 -2.07 -3.97
C LYS A 15 -10.87 -3.59 -4.10
N HIS A 16 -9.68 -4.05 -4.48
CA HIS A 16 -9.39 -5.47 -4.61
C HIS A 16 -9.46 -6.22 -3.27
N LEU A 17 -9.05 -5.60 -2.18
CA LEU A 17 -9.27 -6.14 -0.83
C LEU A 17 -10.76 -6.39 -0.57
N VAL A 18 -11.62 -5.40 -0.82
CA VAL A 18 -13.07 -5.53 -0.62
C VAL A 18 -13.65 -6.63 -1.52
N GLU A 19 -13.25 -6.70 -2.79
CA GLU A 19 -13.67 -7.76 -3.73
C GLU A 19 -13.34 -9.16 -3.19
N VAL A 20 -12.12 -9.38 -2.72
CA VAL A 20 -11.68 -10.67 -2.15
C VAL A 20 -12.49 -11.04 -0.91
N LEU A 21 -12.73 -10.08 -0.02
CA LEU A 21 -13.50 -10.29 1.21
C LEU A 21 -14.96 -10.65 0.92
N LEU A 22 -15.58 -10.01 -0.08
CA LEU A 22 -16.94 -10.31 -0.53
C LEU A 22 -17.02 -11.70 -1.17
N GLN A 23 -16.06 -12.06 -2.04
CA GLN A 23 -15.97 -13.37 -2.67
C GLN A 23 -15.81 -14.49 -1.63
N ALA A 24 -15.12 -14.22 -0.52
CA ALA A 24 -14.98 -15.14 0.60
C ALA A 24 -16.23 -15.19 1.51
N GLY A 25 -17.31 -14.47 1.20
CA GLY A 25 -18.58 -14.49 1.92
C GLY A 25 -18.55 -13.77 3.27
N HIS A 26 -17.69 -12.75 3.44
CA HIS A 26 -17.66 -11.95 4.66
C HIS A 26 -18.70 -10.83 4.66
N ASP A 27 -19.16 -10.41 5.85
CA ASP A 27 -20.03 -9.22 6.07
C ASP A 27 -19.14 -7.98 6.09
N VAL A 28 -19.03 -7.28 4.96
CA VAL A 28 -18.09 -6.17 4.77
C VAL A 28 -18.78 -4.82 4.98
N THR A 29 -18.21 -4.02 5.84
CA THR A 29 -18.52 -2.60 6.02
C THR A 29 -17.34 -1.77 5.51
N ILE A 30 -17.58 -0.82 4.61
CA ILE A 30 -16.58 0.18 4.21
C ILE A 30 -16.85 1.49 4.94
N ALA A 31 -15.79 2.12 5.46
CA ALA A 31 -15.85 3.43 6.10
C ALA A 31 -15.03 4.44 5.30
N THR A 32 -15.69 5.46 4.77
CA THR A 32 -15.10 6.48 3.88
C THR A 32 -15.81 7.82 4.07
N ARG A 33 -15.25 8.88 3.51
CA ARG A 33 -15.90 10.20 3.49
C ARG A 33 -17.07 10.32 2.51
N GLY A 34 -17.39 9.26 1.76
CA GLY A 34 -18.49 9.26 0.79
C GLY A 34 -18.22 10.06 -0.50
N VAL A 35 -16.99 10.52 -0.73
CA VAL A 35 -16.63 11.37 -1.88
C VAL A 35 -16.40 10.55 -3.17
N THR A 36 -15.95 9.31 -3.00
CA THR A 36 -15.65 8.42 -4.14
C THR A 36 -16.74 7.39 -4.28
N GLU A 37 -17.32 7.32 -5.47
CA GLU A 37 -18.24 6.24 -5.82
C GLU A 37 -17.50 4.89 -5.88
N ASP A 38 -18.19 3.83 -5.49
CA ASP A 38 -17.72 2.46 -5.60
C ASP A 38 -18.70 1.59 -6.41
N SER A 39 -18.22 0.46 -6.88
CA SER A 39 -19.00 -0.48 -7.70
C SER A 39 -19.67 -1.62 -6.91
N PHE A 40 -19.65 -1.59 -5.58
CA PHE A 40 -20.10 -2.71 -4.75
C PHE A 40 -21.62 -2.75 -4.52
N GLY A 41 -22.35 -1.69 -4.85
CA GLY A 41 -23.81 -1.63 -4.69
C GLY A 41 -24.27 -1.97 -3.28
N SER A 42 -25.23 -2.86 -3.14
CA SER A 42 -25.76 -3.33 -1.85
C SER A 42 -24.92 -4.45 -1.20
N ALA A 43 -23.85 -4.91 -1.83
CA ALA A 43 -23.01 -5.98 -1.29
C ALA A 43 -22.18 -5.55 -0.06
N VAL A 44 -22.03 -4.25 0.17
CA VAL A 44 -21.33 -3.70 1.33
C VAL A 44 -22.21 -2.76 2.14
N LYS A 45 -22.00 -2.74 3.45
CA LYS A 45 -22.49 -1.69 4.32
C LYS A 45 -21.56 -0.48 4.24
N ARG A 46 -22.09 0.75 4.42
CA ARG A 46 -21.30 1.97 4.34
C ARG A 46 -21.45 2.80 5.61
N LEU A 47 -20.31 3.28 6.10
CA LEU A 47 -20.24 4.30 7.13
C LEU A 47 -19.60 5.55 6.53
N ILE A 48 -20.33 6.64 6.54
CA ILE A 48 -19.77 7.93 6.11
C ILE A 48 -19.09 8.55 7.33
N VAL A 49 -17.75 8.63 7.26
CA VAL A 49 -16.92 9.10 8.37
C VAL A 49 -15.59 9.61 7.84
N ASP A 50 -15.08 10.69 8.44
CA ASP A 50 -13.68 11.06 8.29
C ASP A 50 -12.87 10.26 9.33
N ARG A 51 -11.81 9.61 8.86
CA ARG A 51 -10.97 8.76 9.71
C ARG A 51 -10.17 9.56 10.74
N GLU A 52 -10.01 10.87 10.54
CA GLU A 52 -9.31 11.77 11.46
C GLU A 52 -10.27 12.48 12.44
N ASP A 53 -11.59 12.30 12.30
CA ASP A 53 -12.60 12.82 13.23
C ASP A 53 -12.92 11.79 14.30
N GLU A 54 -12.26 11.92 15.47
CA GLU A 54 -12.40 11.02 16.60
C GLU A 54 -13.86 10.91 17.08
N ARG A 55 -14.53 12.05 17.26
CA ARG A 55 -15.91 12.10 17.74
C ARG A 55 -16.87 11.39 16.79
N LEU A 56 -16.70 11.61 15.50
CA LEU A 56 -17.53 10.97 14.48
C LEU A 56 -17.26 9.46 14.42
N LEU A 57 -16.00 9.04 14.59
CA LEU A 57 -15.65 7.63 14.68
C LEU A 57 -16.27 6.95 15.90
N GLU A 58 -16.21 7.58 17.08
CA GLU A 58 -16.83 7.08 18.30
C GLU A 58 -18.33 6.87 18.11
N GLU A 59 -19.05 7.89 17.59
CA GLU A 59 -20.48 7.85 17.30
C GLU A 59 -20.82 6.74 16.31
N ARG A 60 -20.10 6.66 15.19
CA ARG A 60 -20.37 5.69 14.12
C ARG A 60 -20.06 4.25 14.50
N PHE A 61 -19.13 4.05 15.45
CA PHE A 61 -18.72 2.71 15.93
C PHE A 61 -19.37 2.33 17.27
N GLU A 62 -20.24 3.18 17.80
CA GLU A 62 -21.01 2.85 19.00
C GLU A 62 -21.88 1.61 18.78
N GLY A 63 -21.84 0.67 19.71
CA GLY A 63 -22.58 -0.59 19.66
C GLY A 63 -22.15 -1.55 18.53
N LYS A 64 -21.08 -1.25 17.79
CA LYS A 64 -20.56 -2.11 16.73
C LYS A 64 -19.28 -2.84 17.17
N SER A 65 -19.12 -4.05 16.65
CA SER A 65 -17.88 -4.82 16.80
C SER A 65 -17.55 -5.53 15.50
N TYR A 66 -16.26 -5.74 15.27
CA TYR A 66 -15.72 -6.36 14.06
C TYR A 66 -14.76 -7.49 14.42
N ASP A 67 -14.75 -8.54 13.62
CA ASP A 67 -13.72 -9.58 13.76
C ASP A 67 -12.37 -9.08 13.25
N ILE A 68 -12.39 -8.28 12.17
CA ILE A 68 -11.18 -7.73 11.55
C ILE A 68 -11.44 -6.29 11.09
N VAL A 69 -10.47 -5.42 11.34
CA VAL A 69 -10.44 -4.06 10.81
C VAL A 69 -9.21 -3.90 9.91
N TYR A 70 -9.41 -3.48 8.67
CA TYR A 70 -8.37 -3.06 7.75
C TYR A 70 -8.34 -1.54 7.68
N ASP A 71 -7.17 -0.95 7.88
CA ASP A 71 -7.00 0.51 7.79
C ASP A 71 -5.96 0.88 6.73
N ASN A 72 -6.45 1.34 5.59
CA ASN A 72 -5.64 1.83 4.47
C ASN A 72 -5.29 3.33 4.61
N LEU A 73 -5.74 3.99 5.66
CA LEU A 73 -5.72 5.44 5.81
C LEU A 73 -4.96 5.95 7.06
N CYS A 74 -4.23 5.09 7.76
CA CYS A 74 -3.46 5.47 8.94
C CYS A 74 -2.11 6.08 8.54
N TYR A 75 -1.95 7.40 8.66
CA TYR A 75 -0.78 8.15 8.20
C TYR A 75 -0.08 8.96 9.29
N SER A 76 -0.52 8.90 10.53
CA SER A 76 0.06 9.71 11.61
C SER A 76 -0.15 9.07 12.98
N SER A 77 0.63 9.53 13.97
CA SER A 77 0.50 9.09 15.36
C SER A 77 -0.86 9.45 15.98
N ASN A 78 -1.39 10.65 15.69
CA ASN A 78 -2.73 11.02 16.18
C ASN A 78 -3.80 10.11 15.59
N ALA A 79 -3.71 9.83 14.30
CA ALA A 79 -4.62 8.93 13.63
C ALA A 79 -4.57 7.50 14.24
N ALA A 80 -3.39 6.99 14.56
CA ALA A 80 -3.21 5.69 15.21
C ALA A 80 -3.75 5.70 16.65
N LYS A 81 -3.52 6.79 17.41
CA LYS A 81 -4.04 6.95 18.77
C LYS A 81 -5.57 6.90 18.79
N ILE A 82 -6.24 7.68 17.93
CA ILE A 82 -7.70 7.69 17.80
C ILE A 82 -8.22 6.26 17.58
N ILE A 83 -7.62 5.51 16.70
CA ILE A 83 -8.07 4.14 16.41
C ILE A 83 -7.84 3.17 17.59
N CYS A 84 -6.76 3.33 18.34
CA CYS A 84 -6.52 2.53 19.55
C CYS A 84 -7.65 2.72 20.57
N GLU A 85 -8.12 3.95 20.78
CA GLU A 85 -9.20 4.27 21.70
C GLU A 85 -10.56 3.83 21.16
N VAL A 86 -10.89 4.22 19.94
CA VAL A 86 -12.23 3.97 19.34
C VAL A 86 -12.51 2.48 19.15
N LEU A 87 -11.49 1.66 18.82
CA LEU A 87 -11.64 0.21 18.61
C LEU A 87 -11.38 -0.65 19.85
N LYS A 88 -11.08 -0.06 20.99
CA LYS A 88 -10.87 -0.79 22.25
C LYS A 88 -12.06 -1.67 22.58
N GLY A 89 -11.85 -2.99 22.68
CA GLY A 89 -12.90 -3.98 22.90
C GLY A 89 -13.88 -4.19 21.74
N LYS A 90 -13.68 -3.54 20.59
CA LYS A 90 -14.57 -3.62 19.42
C LYS A 90 -13.98 -4.38 18.24
N THR A 91 -12.70 -4.76 18.28
CA THR A 91 -12.09 -5.59 17.25
C THR A 91 -11.26 -6.72 17.83
N LYS A 92 -11.15 -7.83 17.08
CA LYS A 92 -10.29 -8.97 17.42
C LYS A 92 -8.94 -8.92 16.71
N LYS A 93 -8.83 -8.13 15.62
CA LYS A 93 -7.60 -7.97 14.84
C LYS A 93 -7.63 -6.70 14.02
N TYR A 94 -6.50 -6.03 13.93
CA TYR A 94 -6.32 -4.82 13.14
C TYR A 94 -5.16 -4.97 12.16
N ILE A 95 -5.43 -4.66 10.89
CA ILE A 95 -4.47 -4.73 9.80
C ILE A 95 -4.22 -3.31 9.28
N MET A 96 -3.04 -2.78 9.54
CA MET A 96 -2.61 -1.49 9.00
C MET A 96 -1.92 -1.66 7.65
N THR A 97 -2.35 -0.90 6.65
CA THR A 97 -1.52 -0.69 5.46
C THR A 97 -0.38 0.26 5.80
N SER A 98 0.81 -0.31 6.02
CA SER A 98 2.05 0.42 6.20
C SER A 98 2.84 0.52 4.89
N SER A 99 4.12 0.85 4.95
CA SER A 99 4.96 1.08 3.77
C SER A 99 6.41 0.72 4.03
N MET A 100 7.14 0.33 2.99
CA MET A 100 8.61 0.23 3.02
C MET A 100 9.29 1.56 3.38
N ALA A 101 8.58 2.68 3.28
CA ALA A 101 9.11 4.00 3.65
C ALA A 101 9.43 4.14 5.15
N VAL A 102 9.06 3.17 6.00
CA VAL A 102 9.50 3.14 7.40
C VAL A 102 10.98 2.81 7.52
N TYR A 103 11.57 2.19 6.51
CA TYR A 103 12.99 1.86 6.45
C TYR A 103 13.83 2.99 5.87
N GLU A 104 15.13 2.96 6.15
CA GLU A 104 16.10 3.65 5.30
C GLU A 104 16.34 2.82 4.04
N PRO A 105 16.47 3.45 2.85
CA PRO A 105 16.64 2.72 1.60
C PRO A 105 17.86 1.79 1.61
N ALA A 106 17.65 0.50 1.30
CA ALA A 106 18.69 -0.52 1.18
C ALA A 106 18.18 -1.72 0.38
N LEU A 107 19.07 -2.69 0.10
CA LEU A 107 18.73 -3.96 -0.53
C LEU A 107 18.29 -4.99 0.52
N GLY A 108 17.25 -5.77 0.20
CA GLY A 108 16.82 -6.92 0.97
C GLY A 108 16.31 -6.61 2.37
N LEU A 109 15.62 -5.49 2.55
CA LEU A 109 15.12 -5.02 3.84
C LEU A 109 14.21 -6.06 4.51
N LEU A 110 14.55 -6.38 5.76
CA LEU A 110 13.81 -7.29 6.63
C LEU A 110 12.94 -6.51 7.64
N GLU A 111 11.97 -7.17 8.27
CA GLU A 111 11.06 -6.52 9.21
C GLU A 111 11.79 -5.91 10.42
N GLU A 112 12.86 -6.53 10.88
CA GLU A 112 13.69 -6.07 12.00
C GLU A 112 14.53 -4.80 11.70
N ASN A 113 14.65 -4.38 10.43
CA ASN A 113 15.36 -3.14 10.10
C ASN A 113 14.61 -1.87 10.58
N PHE A 114 13.35 -2.00 11.03
CA PHE A 114 12.64 -0.98 11.78
C PHE A 114 11.85 -1.60 12.93
N ASN A 115 12.20 -1.25 14.19
CA ASN A 115 11.53 -1.72 15.40
C ASN A 115 10.48 -0.71 15.91
N PRO A 116 9.18 -0.89 15.65
CA PRO A 116 8.14 0.03 16.12
C PRO A 116 7.83 -0.09 17.61
N TYR A 117 8.24 -1.18 18.25
CA TYR A 117 7.96 -1.43 19.68
C TYR A 117 8.79 -0.53 20.62
N GLU A 118 9.91 -0.02 20.14
CA GLU A 118 10.84 0.83 20.92
C GLU A 118 11.01 2.23 20.29
N TYR A 119 10.31 2.50 19.17
CA TYR A 119 10.41 3.78 18.50
C TYR A 119 9.78 4.90 19.33
N THR A 120 10.52 6.00 19.53
CA THR A 120 10.03 7.14 20.33
C THR A 120 8.83 7.80 19.65
N ILE A 121 7.72 7.87 20.37
CA ILE A 121 6.48 8.44 19.83
C ILE A 121 6.47 9.96 20.00
N THR A 122 6.27 10.67 18.89
CA THR A 122 5.90 12.08 18.85
C THR A 122 4.49 12.16 18.26
N TYR A 123 3.57 12.82 18.95
CA TYR A 123 2.19 12.97 18.48
C TYR A 123 2.04 14.15 17.53
N GLY A 124 1.34 13.91 16.43
CA GLY A 124 1.03 14.91 15.40
C GLY A 124 0.07 14.35 14.35
N GLY A 125 -0.51 15.25 13.57
CA GLY A 125 -1.39 14.94 12.45
C GLY A 125 -0.59 14.61 11.17
N ARG A 126 -1.32 14.32 10.11
CA ARG A 126 -0.74 13.91 8.81
C ARG A 126 0.22 14.94 8.20
N ASN A 127 -0.01 16.22 8.46
CA ASN A 127 0.79 17.31 7.85
C ASN A 127 1.98 17.75 8.73
N ASP A 128 2.13 17.20 9.94
CA ASP A 128 3.20 17.56 10.87
C ASP A 128 4.49 16.78 10.59
N PHE A 129 4.41 15.71 9.79
CA PHE A 129 5.52 14.83 9.47
C PHE A 129 5.59 14.54 7.97
N ASN A 130 6.77 14.18 7.48
CA ASN A 130 6.87 13.57 6.16
C ASN A 130 6.20 12.17 6.17
N TYR A 131 5.98 11.61 4.98
CA TYR A 131 5.27 10.34 4.84
C TYR A 131 5.93 9.17 5.60
N SER A 132 7.26 9.08 5.54
CA SER A 132 8.02 8.01 6.20
C SER A 132 7.88 8.08 7.71
N GLU A 133 8.10 9.26 8.27
CA GLU A 133 7.99 9.48 9.71
C GLU A 133 6.55 9.30 10.20
N GLY A 134 5.57 9.79 9.46
CA GLY A 134 4.16 9.56 9.80
C GLY A 134 3.80 8.07 9.88
N LYS A 135 4.34 7.23 8.98
CA LYS A 135 4.15 5.77 9.01
C LYS A 135 4.90 5.10 10.16
N ARG A 136 6.16 5.51 10.45
CA ARG A 136 6.93 5.01 11.62
C ARG A 136 6.18 5.28 12.92
N LEU A 137 5.74 6.51 13.12
CA LEU A 137 5.00 6.92 14.32
C LEU A 137 3.63 6.23 14.43
N ALA A 138 2.92 6.03 13.33
CA ALA A 138 1.66 5.28 13.33
C ALA A 138 1.86 3.82 13.74
N GLU A 139 2.87 3.13 13.21
CA GLU A 139 3.23 1.78 13.65
C GLU A 139 3.60 1.77 15.14
N ALA A 140 4.44 2.71 15.59
CA ALA A 140 4.88 2.79 16.99
C ALA A 140 3.69 2.92 17.94
N VAL A 141 2.75 3.82 17.67
CA VAL A 141 1.54 3.98 18.50
C VAL A 141 0.71 2.71 18.53
N LEU A 142 0.47 2.08 17.39
CA LEU A 142 -0.32 0.86 17.31
C LEU A 142 0.33 -0.29 18.09
N PHE A 143 1.64 -0.54 17.92
CA PHE A 143 2.31 -1.64 18.60
C PHE A 143 2.57 -1.40 20.09
N GLN A 144 2.66 -0.16 20.54
CA GLN A 144 2.89 0.15 21.96
C GLN A 144 1.58 0.36 22.75
N HIS A 145 0.46 0.73 22.10
CA HIS A 145 -0.76 1.14 22.80
C HIS A 145 -2.03 0.39 22.41
N ALA A 146 -2.08 -0.32 21.27
CA ALA A 146 -3.27 -1.08 20.92
C ALA A 146 -3.54 -2.23 21.92
N THR A 147 -4.81 -2.43 22.26
CA THR A 147 -5.27 -3.52 23.15
C THR A 147 -5.78 -4.74 22.36
N PHE A 148 -5.52 -4.78 21.08
CA PHE A 148 -5.90 -5.83 20.14
C PHE A 148 -4.69 -6.20 19.25
N PRO A 149 -4.64 -7.42 18.69
CA PRO A 149 -3.59 -7.83 17.78
C PRO A 149 -3.48 -6.92 16.56
N VAL A 150 -2.25 -6.51 16.23
CA VAL A 150 -1.93 -5.61 15.11
C VAL A 150 -1.02 -6.30 14.11
N VAL A 151 -1.33 -6.15 12.81
CA VAL A 151 -0.42 -6.45 11.71
C VAL A 151 -0.16 -5.15 10.94
N ALA A 152 1.11 -4.77 10.77
CA ALA A 152 1.51 -3.68 9.90
C ALA A 152 2.09 -4.27 8.61
N VAL A 153 1.33 -4.16 7.52
CA VAL A 153 1.75 -4.64 6.20
C VAL A 153 2.58 -3.57 5.53
N ARG A 154 3.89 -3.81 5.40
CA ARG A 154 4.85 -2.90 4.79
C ARG A 154 4.94 -3.19 3.29
N PHE A 155 4.17 -2.45 2.50
CA PHE A 155 4.20 -2.53 1.05
C PHE A 155 5.33 -1.69 0.46
N PRO A 156 5.93 -2.14 -0.66
CA PRO A 156 6.70 -1.28 -1.55
C PRO A 156 5.77 -0.37 -2.35
N VAL A 157 6.25 0.19 -3.43
CA VAL A 157 5.38 0.86 -4.41
C VAL A 157 4.39 -0.17 -4.96
N ILE A 158 3.10 0.16 -4.87
CA ILE A 158 2.04 -0.65 -5.47
C ILE A 158 1.84 -0.18 -6.90
N ILE A 159 1.86 -1.11 -7.86
CA ILE A 159 1.65 -0.88 -9.28
C ILE A 159 0.35 -1.51 -9.75
N GLY A 160 -0.24 -1.01 -10.84
CA GLY A 160 -1.45 -1.59 -11.42
C GLY A 160 -2.08 -0.68 -12.45
N GLU A 161 -3.08 -1.20 -13.13
CA GLU A 161 -3.81 -0.48 -14.17
C GLU A 161 -4.62 0.70 -13.63
N ASN A 162 -4.96 0.66 -12.33
CA ASN A 162 -5.71 1.70 -11.63
C ASN A 162 -4.83 2.58 -10.73
N ASP A 163 -3.51 2.60 -10.96
CA ASP A 163 -2.59 3.43 -10.19
C ASP A 163 -2.81 4.92 -10.50
N TYR A 164 -3.56 5.59 -9.61
CA TYR A 164 -3.83 7.02 -9.70
C TYR A 164 -2.59 7.92 -9.51
N THR A 165 -1.47 7.34 -9.04
CA THR A 165 -0.19 8.05 -8.90
C THR A 165 0.60 8.08 -10.21
N LYS A 166 0.20 7.24 -11.18
CA LYS A 166 0.70 7.19 -12.56
C LYS A 166 2.21 6.97 -12.71
N ARG A 167 2.86 6.31 -11.75
CA ARG A 167 4.32 6.19 -11.74
C ARG A 167 4.89 5.40 -12.94
N LEU A 168 4.35 4.21 -13.22
CA LEU A 168 4.76 3.46 -14.43
C LEU A 168 4.19 4.08 -15.72
N GLN A 169 3.00 4.64 -15.66
CA GLN A 169 2.41 5.37 -16.78
C GLN A 169 3.29 6.52 -17.24
N PHE A 170 3.95 7.24 -16.32
CA PHE A 170 4.89 8.31 -16.63
C PHE A 170 5.95 7.89 -17.67
N TYR A 171 6.60 6.75 -17.46
CA TYR A 171 7.63 6.27 -18.40
C TYR A 171 7.05 5.97 -19.78
N VAL A 172 5.88 5.34 -19.84
CA VAL A 172 5.21 5.04 -21.12
C VAL A 172 4.84 6.33 -21.85
N GLU A 173 4.24 7.30 -21.14
CA GLU A 173 3.84 8.59 -21.70
C GLU A 173 5.03 9.34 -22.32
N HIS A 174 6.11 9.48 -21.57
CA HIS A 174 7.28 10.23 -22.03
C HIS A 174 7.98 9.56 -23.21
N VAL A 175 8.11 8.24 -23.21
CA VAL A 175 8.69 7.52 -24.36
C VAL A 175 7.83 7.67 -25.60
N VAL A 176 6.50 7.44 -25.49
CA VAL A 176 5.58 7.53 -26.62
C VAL A 176 5.49 8.95 -27.20
N LYS A 177 5.49 9.97 -26.32
CA LYS A 177 5.45 11.39 -26.73
C LYS A 177 6.80 11.94 -27.13
N GLN A 178 7.88 11.17 -27.05
CA GLN A 178 9.25 11.63 -27.28
C GLN A 178 9.63 12.83 -26.37
N GLU A 179 9.18 12.81 -25.13
CA GLU A 179 9.58 13.75 -24.10
C GLU A 179 10.78 13.21 -23.33
N SER A 180 11.68 14.09 -22.89
CA SER A 180 12.87 13.68 -22.13
C SER A 180 12.49 13.17 -20.74
N ILE A 181 13.27 12.23 -20.22
CA ILE A 181 13.12 11.66 -18.88
C ILE A 181 14.43 11.88 -18.11
N VAL A 182 14.36 12.51 -16.95
CA VAL A 182 15.52 12.64 -16.07
C VAL A 182 15.57 11.46 -15.11
N VAL A 183 16.62 10.63 -15.22
CA VAL A 183 16.85 9.45 -14.38
C VAL A 183 18.27 9.49 -13.82
N ASP A 184 18.39 9.44 -12.49
CA ASP A 184 19.70 9.48 -11.80
C ASP A 184 20.31 8.08 -11.57
N HIS A 185 19.49 7.09 -11.23
CA HIS A 185 19.92 5.72 -10.90
C HIS A 185 19.15 4.67 -11.71
N VAL A 186 19.42 4.62 -13.03
CA VAL A 186 18.67 3.77 -13.97
C VAL A 186 18.76 2.27 -13.67
N ASP A 187 19.86 1.82 -13.05
CA ASP A 187 20.13 0.42 -12.71
C ASP A 187 19.73 0.06 -11.26
N GLY A 188 19.20 1.02 -10.50
CA GLY A 188 18.75 0.78 -9.13
C GLY A 188 17.66 -0.29 -9.04
N GLU A 189 17.81 -1.20 -8.10
CA GLU A 189 16.86 -2.29 -7.88
C GLU A 189 15.70 -1.83 -6.98
N LEU A 190 14.47 -2.08 -7.43
CA LEU A 190 13.24 -1.69 -6.75
C LEU A 190 12.31 -2.90 -6.57
N SER A 191 11.67 -2.98 -5.41
CA SER A 191 10.55 -3.88 -5.18
C SER A 191 9.23 -3.21 -5.50
N PHE A 192 8.31 -3.94 -6.12
CA PHE A 192 6.92 -3.54 -6.30
C PHE A 192 5.98 -4.66 -5.87
N ILE A 193 4.69 -4.36 -5.83
CA ILE A 193 3.61 -5.33 -5.71
C ILE A 193 2.44 -4.88 -6.59
N HIS A 194 1.77 -5.83 -7.26
CA HIS A 194 0.60 -5.50 -8.08
C HIS A 194 -0.63 -5.21 -7.20
N GLU A 195 -1.48 -4.24 -7.57
CA GLU A 195 -2.67 -3.80 -6.79
C GLU A 195 -3.61 -4.95 -6.39
N LYS A 196 -3.79 -5.94 -7.28
CA LYS A 196 -4.61 -7.12 -7.00
C LYS A 196 -3.96 -8.03 -5.96
N GLU A 197 -2.65 -8.23 -6.08
CA GLU A 197 -1.87 -9.03 -5.13
C GLU A 197 -1.80 -8.36 -3.75
N ALA A 198 -1.66 -7.04 -3.69
CA ALA A 198 -1.71 -6.27 -2.45
C ALA A 198 -3.06 -6.43 -1.73
N GLY A 199 -4.18 -6.35 -2.47
CA GLY A 199 -5.51 -6.62 -1.92
C GLY A 199 -5.68 -8.05 -1.41
N GLN A 200 -5.19 -9.05 -2.17
CA GLN A 200 -5.18 -10.46 -1.77
C GLN A 200 -4.33 -10.71 -0.52
N PHE A 201 -3.15 -10.07 -0.44
CA PHE A 201 -2.26 -10.19 0.72
C PHE A 201 -2.89 -9.61 2.00
N LEU A 202 -3.51 -8.44 1.90
CA LEU A 202 -4.24 -7.86 3.05
C LEU A 202 -5.35 -8.81 3.52
N ALA A 203 -6.16 -9.33 2.61
CA ALA A 203 -7.23 -10.27 2.96
C ALA A 203 -6.67 -11.52 3.63
N TRP A 204 -5.59 -12.09 3.10
CA TRP A 204 -4.89 -13.24 3.68
C TRP A 204 -4.37 -12.94 5.09
N CYS A 205 -3.70 -11.80 5.33
CA CYS A 205 -3.24 -11.39 6.66
C CYS A 205 -4.36 -11.38 7.70
N GLY A 206 -5.58 -11.02 7.31
CA GLY A 206 -6.73 -11.03 8.21
C GLY A 206 -7.23 -12.42 8.57
N MET A 207 -6.94 -13.43 7.75
CA MET A 207 -7.41 -14.82 7.98
C MET A 207 -6.38 -15.66 8.73
N GLU A 208 -5.11 -15.35 8.57
CA GLU A 208 -4.00 -16.08 9.21
C GLU A 208 -3.76 -15.61 10.65
N ASN A 209 -3.10 -16.46 11.44
CA ASN A 209 -2.70 -16.11 12.81
C ASN A 209 -1.33 -15.38 12.79
N ILE A 210 -1.33 -14.15 12.32
CA ILE A 210 -0.14 -13.31 12.15
C ILE A 210 -0.29 -12.07 13.01
N GLU A 211 0.81 -11.68 13.66
CA GLU A 211 0.96 -10.42 14.39
C GLU A 211 2.31 -9.78 14.08
N GLY A 212 2.42 -8.47 14.28
CA GLY A 212 3.64 -7.72 14.06
C GLY A 212 3.78 -7.15 12.64
N PRO A 213 4.94 -6.54 12.34
CA PRO A 213 5.27 -6.09 11.01
C PRO A 213 5.46 -7.26 10.04
N ILE A 214 5.04 -7.07 8.79
CA ILE A 214 5.24 -8.04 7.71
C ILE A 214 5.47 -7.33 6.38
N ASN A 215 6.56 -7.69 5.69
CA ASN A 215 6.87 -7.20 4.35
C ASN A 215 6.05 -7.94 3.30
N ALA A 216 5.59 -7.19 2.30
CA ALA A 216 4.80 -7.77 1.22
C ALA A 216 5.22 -7.17 -0.12
N CYS A 217 6.00 -7.91 -0.89
CA CYS A 217 6.39 -7.55 -2.26
C CYS A 217 6.31 -8.77 -3.17
N SER A 218 6.06 -8.57 -4.47
CA SER A 218 6.17 -9.64 -5.47
C SER A 218 7.61 -10.17 -5.53
N ASN A 219 7.80 -11.41 -6.01
CA ASN A 219 9.12 -12.03 -6.12
C ASN A 219 9.99 -11.33 -7.16
N GLY A 220 11.26 -11.10 -6.82
CA GLY A 220 12.24 -10.45 -7.69
C GLY A 220 12.27 -8.92 -7.54
N VAL A 221 13.03 -8.30 -8.39
CA VAL A 221 13.26 -6.85 -8.45
C VAL A 221 13.15 -6.36 -9.89
N VAL A 222 12.94 -5.07 -10.07
CA VAL A 222 12.90 -4.43 -11.39
C VAL A 222 13.67 -3.11 -11.31
N SER A 223 14.51 -2.83 -12.32
CA SER A 223 15.20 -1.55 -12.48
C SER A 223 14.44 -0.62 -13.43
N THR A 224 14.70 0.68 -13.32
CA THR A 224 14.19 1.67 -14.29
C THR A 224 14.66 1.37 -15.71
N ARG A 225 15.88 0.86 -15.87
CA ARG A 225 16.42 0.40 -17.18
C ARG A 225 15.55 -0.70 -17.78
N GLU A 226 15.14 -1.69 -17.00
CA GLU A 226 14.28 -2.78 -17.49
C GLU A 226 12.89 -2.28 -17.89
N VAL A 227 12.31 -1.33 -17.13
CA VAL A 227 11.06 -0.66 -17.49
C VAL A 227 11.17 0.06 -18.82
N ILE A 228 12.19 0.91 -18.99
CA ILE A 228 12.41 1.68 -20.22
C ILE A 228 12.67 0.75 -21.40
N ARG A 229 13.55 -0.25 -21.25
CA ARG A 229 13.85 -1.22 -22.31
C ARG A 229 12.60 -1.95 -22.78
N PHE A 230 11.74 -2.40 -21.85
CA PHE A 230 10.49 -3.05 -22.21
C PHE A 230 9.57 -2.12 -23.04
N ILE A 231 9.48 -0.85 -22.67
CA ILE A 231 8.67 0.13 -23.41
C ILE A 231 9.24 0.33 -24.83
N GLU A 232 10.56 0.52 -24.97
CA GLU A 232 11.24 0.65 -26.25
C GLU A 232 10.99 -0.55 -27.18
N GLU A 233 11.15 -1.78 -26.64
CA GLU A 233 10.94 -3.02 -27.39
C GLU A 233 9.48 -3.19 -27.87
N ASN A 234 8.50 -2.71 -27.14
CA ASN A 234 7.08 -2.87 -27.47
C ASN A 234 6.46 -1.69 -28.25
N THR A 235 7.16 -0.55 -28.29
CA THR A 235 6.71 0.64 -29.05
C THR A 235 7.56 0.88 -30.30
N GLY A 236 8.80 0.41 -30.33
CA GLY A 236 9.81 0.74 -31.36
C GLY A 236 10.39 2.16 -31.18
N ILE A 237 10.04 2.87 -30.12
CA ILE A 237 10.42 4.26 -29.86
C ILE A 237 11.53 4.26 -28.81
N LYS A 238 12.61 5.01 -29.06
CA LYS A 238 13.72 5.15 -28.09
C LYS A 238 13.42 6.23 -27.06
N ALA A 239 13.70 5.94 -25.80
CA ALA A 239 13.60 6.90 -24.72
C ALA A 239 14.67 7.99 -24.83
N LEU A 240 14.31 9.21 -24.48
CA LEU A 240 15.23 10.35 -24.41
C LEU A 240 15.66 10.55 -22.95
N ILE A 241 16.71 9.84 -22.53
CA ILE A 241 17.23 9.93 -21.15
C ILE A 241 18.17 11.13 -21.03
N GLN A 242 18.00 11.91 -19.95
CA GLN A 242 18.81 13.08 -19.62
C GLN A 242 19.23 13.01 -18.14
N GLU A 243 20.35 13.70 -17.82
CA GLU A 243 20.81 13.83 -16.43
C GLU A 243 20.17 15.04 -15.73
N VAL A 244 19.75 16.05 -16.49
CA VAL A 244 19.18 17.30 -16.00
C VAL A 244 17.97 17.71 -16.83
N GLY A 245 16.91 18.19 -16.20
CA GLY A 245 15.69 18.66 -16.88
C GLY A 245 14.50 18.71 -15.92
N ASP A 246 13.32 19.01 -16.46
CA ASP A 246 12.10 19.20 -15.65
C ASP A 246 11.31 17.91 -15.44
N ASN A 247 11.40 16.94 -16.34
CA ASN A 247 10.66 15.69 -16.28
C ASN A 247 11.38 14.65 -15.40
N ILE A 248 11.38 14.90 -14.10
CA ILE A 248 12.03 14.02 -13.12
C ILE A 248 11.23 12.72 -12.99
N ALA A 249 11.91 11.59 -13.23
CA ALA A 249 11.31 10.26 -13.14
C ALA A 249 10.86 9.91 -11.70
N PRO A 250 9.77 9.12 -11.58
CA PRO A 250 9.31 8.65 -10.29
C PRO A 250 10.33 7.88 -9.51
N TYR A 251 11.01 7.70 -8.84
CA TYR A 251 12.02 6.87 -8.14
C TYR A 251 13.42 7.52 -8.13
N ASN A 252 13.58 8.72 -8.70
CA ASN A 252 14.83 9.47 -8.55
C ASN A 252 15.13 9.75 -7.07
N GLY A 253 16.41 9.81 -6.71
CA GLY A 253 16.88 9.94 -5.32
C GLY A 253 16.95 8.60 -4.57
N VAL A 254 16.54 7.49 -5.18
CA VAL A 254 16.60 6.16 -4.57
C VAL A 254 17.51 5.25 -5.39
N ILE A 255 18.69 4.94 -4.87
CA ILE A 255 19.66 4.05 -5.58
C ILE A 255 19.13 2.63 -5.62
N ASN A 256 18.82 2.07 -4.45
CA ASN A 256 18.25 0.74 -4.27
C ASN A 256 17.25 0.77 -3.12
N CYS A 257 16.10 0.12 -3.30
CA CYS A 257 15.16 -0.07 -2.21
C CYS A 257 14.34 -1.34 -2.45
N THR A 258 14.76 -2.45 -1.83
CA THR A 258 14.10 -3.73 -2.00
C THR A 258 13.72 -4.36 -0.68
N LEU A 259 12.56 -5.02 -0.65
CA LEU A 259 12.06 -5.76 0.50
C LEU A 259 12.38 -7.26 0.36
N HIS A 260 12.63 -7.90 1.48
CA HIS A 260 12.65 -9.35 1.60
C HIS A 260 11.27 -9.84 2.06
N ASN A 261 10.63 -10.70 1.27
CA ASN A 261 9.29 -11.25 1.55
C ASN A 261 9.30 -12.64 2.20
N GLY A 262 10.44 -13.07 2.72
CA GLY A 262 10.66 -14.42 3.24
C GLY A 262 9.68 -14.82 4.33
N LYS A 263 9.44 -13.94 5.31
CA LYS A 263 8.49 -14.18 6.40
C LYS A 263 7.09 -14.52 5.88
N ALA A 264 6.57 -13.76 4.93
CA ALA A 264 5.24 -14.00 4.37
C ALA A 264 5.19 -15.29 3.52
N ARG A 265 6.27 -15.62 2.79
CA ARG A 265 6.39 -16.88 2.02
C ARG A 265 6.47 -18.10 2.92
N GLU A 266 7.22 -18.04 3.99
CA GLU A 266 7.30 -19.13 5.00
C GLU A 266 5.97 -19.39 5.68
N LEU A 267 5.14 -18.34 5.84
CA LEU A 267 3.78 -18.44 6.33
C LEU A 267 2.78 -18.92 5.26
N GLY A 268 3.22 -19.10 4.01
CA GLY A 268 2.46 -19.75 2.94
C GLY A 268 1.82 -18.81 1.91
N PHE A 269 2.14 -17.51 1.89
CA PHE A 269 1.61 -16.62 0.83
C PHE A 269 2.41 -16.79 -0.48
N PRO A 270 1.75 -17.14 -1.61
CA PRO A 270 2.40 -17.37 -2.90
C PRO A 270 2.51 -16.06 -3.70
N PHE A 271 3.59 -15.31 -3.49
CA PHE A 271 3.82 -14.10 -4.28
C PHE A 271 4.06 -14.40 -5.76
N ARG A 272 3.57 -13.50 -6.61
CA ARG A 272 3.76 -13.53 -8.06
C ARG A 272 5.15 -13.05 -8.45
N GLU A 273 5.55 -13.33 -9.70
CA GLU A 273 6.82 -12.85 -10.26
C GLU A 273 6.69 -11.38 -10.70
N LEU A 274 7.48 -10.50 -10.08
CA LEU A 274 7.41 -9.05 -10.26
C LEU A 274 7.57 -8.63 -11.71
N LYS A 275 8.55 -9.21 -12.41
CA LYS A 275 8.81 -8.88 -13.81
C LYS A 275 7.57 -9.10 -14.68
N LEU A 276 6.89 -10.23 -14.53
CA LEU A 276 5.69 -10.53 -15.32
C LEU A 276 4.53 -9.56 -15.01
N GLU A 277 4.34 -9.21 -13.74
CA GLU A 277 3.28 -8.27 -13.36
C GLU A 277 3.60 -6.85 -13.85
N THR A 278 4.87 -6.41 -13.78
CA THR A 278 5.31 -5.12 -14.32
C THR A 278 5.10 -5.03 -15.83
N GLU A 279 5.49 -6.08 -16.57
CA GLU A 279 5.30 -6.14 -18.02
C GLU A 279 3.83 -6.08 -18.43
N LYS A 280 2.91 -6.73 -17.67
CA LYS A 280 1.46 -6.64 -17.92
C LYS A 280 0.94 -5.21 -17.77
N VAL A 281 1.34 -4.52 -16.70
CA VAL A 281 0.93 -3.13 -16.43
C VAL A 281 1.47 -2.19 -17.51
N LEU A 282 2.73 -2.36 -17.93
CA LEU A 282 3.32 -1.57 -19.00
C LEU A 282 2.61 -1.80 -20.34
N ARG A 283 2.28 -3.05 -20.70
CA ARG A 283 1.50 -3.37 -21.91
C ARG A 283 0.12 -2.70 -21.88
N TYR A 284 -0.55 -2.70 -20.73
CA TYR A 284 -1.82 -2.01 -20.57
C TYR A 284 -1.68 -0.52 -20.92
N TYR A 285 -0.70 0.17 -20.33
CA TYR A 285 -0.49 1.59 -20.61
C TYR A 285 -0.08 1.86 -22.07
N ILE A 286 0.81 1.05 -22.66
CA ILE A 286 1.19 1.16 -24.07
C ILE A 286 -0.05 1.04 -24.98
N ASN A 287 -0.94 0.09 -24.70
CA ASN A 287 -2.14 -0.12 -25.52
C ASN A 287 -3.20 0.98 -25.35
N THR A 288 -3.25 1.64 -24.21
CA THR A 288 -4.19 2.78 -23.97
C THR A 288 -3.71 4.09 -24.59
N MET A 289 -2.46 4.16 -25.05
CA MET A 289 -1.86 5.34 -25.68
C MET A 289 -1.72 5.23 -27.20
N LYS A 290 -2.03 4.07 -27.77
CA LYS A 290 -2.15 3.85 -29.22
C LYS A 290 -3.53 4.31 -29.72
#